data_e63b8d240b53baa0c4b1f35655c0a504
#
_entry.id   e63b8d240b53baa0c4b1f35655c0a504
#
_cell.length_a   1.000
_cell.length_b   1.000
_cell.length_c   1.000
_cell.angle_alpha   90.00
_cell.angle_beta   90.00
_cell.angle_gamma   90.00
#
_symmetry.space_group_name_H-M   'P 1'
#
loop_
_entity.id
_entity.type
_entity.pdbx_description
1 polymer ?
#
loop_
_entity_poly.entity_id
_entity_poly.type
_entity_poly.pdbx_seq_one_letter_code
_entity_poly.pdbx_strand_id
1 'polypeptide(L)'
;TTNTYAIVPFHICEDRYEDQGGALLELAAKLARDAADSVPREGQVAASVPPMFGSYLPEQFEVHGARRMMLQFRRYLAPVADIFVGETLGSVAEATTYLDVFSDCAADLWLSVTLEDRDPVDGAPRLRSGEPLSELLLSIEGMRFDALLFNCSQPEVMNDAVCISRAELEAFTAQHGAARPMIGAYANAFPLMDEEYEASNASVHQLRKDITPEAYLRSV
;
A
#
# COMPACT_ATOMS: atom_id res chain seq x y z
N THR A 1 -12.20 -1.30 -5.50
CA THR A 1 -10.78 -1.70 -5.67
C THR A 1 -10.70 -2.92 -6.56
N THR A 2 -9.68 -3.00 -7.42
CA THR A 2 -9.41 -4.20 -8.21
C THR A 2 -8.98 -5.37 -7.32
N ASN A 3 -9.37 -6.61 -7.68
CA ASN A 3 -8.93 -7.83 -6.98
C ASN A 3 -7.57 -8.31 -7.56
N THR A 4 -6.55 -7.45 -7.50
CA THR A 4 -5.23 -7.71 -8.08
C THR A 4 -4.14 -8.01 -7.06
N TYR A 5 -4.41 -7.84 -5.77
CA TYR A 5 -3.42 -7.98 -4.70
C TYR A 5 -2.70 -9.34 -4.71
N ALA A 6 -3.41 -10.42 -4.98
CA ALA A 6 -2.83 -11.76 -5.01
C ALA A 6 -2.26 -12.17 -6.40
N ILE A 7 -2.27 -11.28 -7.40
CA ILE A 7 -1.76 -11.62 -8.75
C ILE A 7 -0.26 -11.31 -8.82
N VAL A 8 0.51 -11.99 -8.00
CA VAL A 8 1.97 -11.93 -7.96
C VAL A 8 2.53 -13.35 -7.79
N PRO A 9 3.78 -13.61 -8.20
CA PRO A 9 4.40 -14.94 -8.10
C PRO A 9 4.31 -15.58 -6.72
N PHE A 10 4.46 -14.78 -5.67
CA PHE A 10 4.38 -15.22 -4.28
C PHE A 10 3.06 -15.94 -3.95
N HIS A 11 1.93 -15.49 -4.51
CA HIS A 11 0.60 -16.06 -4.23
C HIS A 11 0.14 -17.09 -5.24
N ILE A 12 0.48 -16.93 -6.52
CA ILE A 12 -0.05 -17.80 -7.59
C ILE A 12 1.02 -18.68 -8.23
N CYS A 13 2.25 -18.69 -7.73
CA CYS A 13 3.46 -19.31 -8.26
C CYS A 13 3.97 -18.65 -9.57
N GLU A 14 5.28 -18.75 -9.81
CA GLU A 14 5.95 -18.12 -10.97
C GLU A 14 5.35 -18.57 -12.30
N ASP A 15 5.28 -19.91 -12.52
CA ASP A 15 4.76 -20.47 -13.79
C ASP A 15 3.35 -19.95 -14.12
N ARG A 16 2.49 -19.88 -13.11
CA ARG A 16 1.12 -19.39 -13.31
C ARG A 16 1.08 -17.90 -13.53
N TYR A 17 1.93 -17.14 -12.85
CA TYR A 17 2.04 -15.69 -13.07
C TYR A 17 2.53 -15.38 -14.49
N GLU A 18 3.53 -16.12 -14.99
CA GLU A 18 4.03 -15.96 -16.35
C GLU A 18 2.97 -16.32 -17.40
N ASP A 19 2.25 -17.44 -17.20
CA ASP A 19 1.22 -17.92 -18.15
C ASP A 19 -0.08 -17.11 -18.11
N GLN A 20 -0.58 -16.77 -16.93
CA GLN A 20 -1.94 -16.23 -16.72
C GLN A 20 -1.99 -14.83 -16.09
N GLY A 21 -0.90 -14.33 -15.53
CA GLY A 21 -0.90 -13.08 -14.76
C GLY A 21 -1.50 -11.90 -15.54
N GLY A 22 -1.13 -11.73 -16.81
CA GLY A 22 -1.70 -10.68 -17.66
C GLY A 22 -3.21 -10.80 -17.85
N ALA A 23 -3.71 -12.00 -18.15
CA ALA A 23 -5.14 -12.25 -18.34
C ALA A 23 -5.93 -12.05 -17.03
N LEU A 24 -5.35 -12.43 -15.89
CA LEU A 24 -5.97 -12.22 -14.56
C LEU A 24 -6.03 -10.73 -14.21
N LEU A 25 -4.98 -9.95 -14.49
CA LEU A 25 -4.97 -8.50 -14.30
C LEU A 25 -6.02 -7.82 -15.17
N GLU A 26 -6.13 -8.19 -16.45
CA GLU A 26 -7.13 -7.66 -17.38
C GLU A 26 -8.56 -7.99 -16.91
N LEU A 27 -8.80 -9.22 -16.47
CA LEU A 27 -10.10 -9.62 -15.94
C LEU A 27 -10.47 -8.84 -14.68
N ALA A 28 -9.53 -8.68 -13.75
CA ALA A 28 -9.75 -7.92 -12.52
C ALA A 28 -10.04 -6.43 -12.81
N ALA A 29 -9.32 -5.84 -13.76
CA ALA A 29 -9.54 -4.49 -14.25
C ALA A 29 -10.97 -4.32 -14.81
N LYS A 30 -11.36 -5.22 -15.72
CA LYS A 30 -12.69 -5.21 -16.32
C LYS A 30 -13.80 -5.34 -15.28
N LEU A 31 -13.69 -6.30 -14.37
CA LEU A 31 -14.70 -6.52 -13.33
C LEU A 31 -14.86 -5.30 -12.41
N ALA A 32 -13.77 -4.64 -12.05
CA ALA A 32 -13.81 -3.44 -11.22
C ALA A 32 -14.48 -2.26 -11.95
N ARG A 33 -14.18 -2.07 -13.23
CA ARG A 33 -14.81 -1.01 -14.05
C ARG A 33 -16.28 -1.28 -14.26
N ASP A 34 -16.66 -2.52 -14.67
CA ASP A 34 -18.05 -2.91 -14.83
C ASP A 34 -18.85 -2.68 -13.53
N ALA A 35 -18.28 -3.01 -12.38
CA ALA A 35 -18.92 -2.79 -11.08
C ALA A 35 -19.09 -1.29 -10.77
N ALA A 36 -18.06 -0.47 -11.02
CA ALA A 36 -18.12 0.97 -10.79
C ALA A 36 -19.16 1.64 -11.70
N ASP A 37 -19.25 1.23 -12.97
CA ASP A 37 -20.20 1.76 -13.94
C ASP A 37 -21.64 1.30 -13.70
N SER A 38 -21.85 0.20 -12.95
CA SER A 38 -23.17 -0.35 -12.65
C SER A 38 -23.94 0.41 -11.57
N VAL A 39 -23.28 1.27 -10.80
CA VAL A 39 -23.90 2.03 -9.72
C VAL A 39 -24.35 3.42 -10.18
N PRO A 40 -25.47 3.98 -9.61
CA PRO A 40 -25.99 5.29 -10.03
C PRO A 40 -25.10 6.48 -9.64
N ARG A 41 -24.04 6.26 -8.87
CA ARG A 41 -23.04 7.27 -8.49
C ARG A 41 -21.84 7.11 -9.39
N GLU A 42 -21.09 8.20 -9.59
CA GLU A 42 -19.75 8.10 -10.17
C GLU A 42 -18.86 7.23 -9.28
N GLY A 43 -18.66 5.99 -9.70
CA GLY A 43 -17.77 5.04 -9.02
C GLY A 43 -16.35 5.20 -9.53
N GLN A 44 -15.38 5.32 -8.62
CA GLN A 44 -13.97 5.30 -8.96
C GLN A 44 -13.39 3.89 -8.83
N VAL A 45 -12.43 3.56 -9.68
CA VAL A 45 -11.67 2.31 -9.64
C VAL A 45 -10.29 2.57 -9.04
N ALA A 46 -10.06 2.03 -7.84
CA ALA A 46 -8.74 1.98 -7.24
C ALA A 46 -8.02 0.69 -7.68
N ALA A 47 -6.92 0.84 -8.39
CA ALA A 47 -6.07 -0.25 -8.86
C ALA A 47 -5.04 -0.61 -7.78
N SER A 48 -5.21 -1.76 -7.12
CA SER A 48 -4.29 -2.25 -6.08
C SER A 48 -3.02 -2.82 -6.70
N VAL A 49 -1.87 -2.31 -6.25
CA VAL A 49 -0.51 -2.74 -6.62
C VAL A 49 0.17 -3.24 -5.34
N PRO A 50 0.27 -4.56 -5.13
CA PRO A 50 0.80 -5.16 -3.90
C PRO A 50 2.32 -5.14 -3.85
N PRO A 51 2.94 -5.55 -2.72
CA PRO A 51 4.34 -5.93 -2.67
C PRO A 51 4.61 -7.08 -3.65
N MET A 52 5.60 -6.91 -4.52
CA MET A 52 5.83 -7.84 -5.64
C MET A 52 6.40 -9.19 -5.22
N PHE A 53 7.07 -9.26 -4.07
CA PHE A 53 7.74 -10.47 -3.56
C PHE A 53 7.12 -11.03 -2.29
N GLY A 54 5.96 -10.54 -1.90
CA GLY A 54 5.22 -10.98 -0.72
C GLY A 54 5.02 -9.86 0.30
N SER A 55 3.86 -9.89 0.97
CA SER A 55 3.52 -8.93 2.02
C SER A 55 4.35 -9.19 3.26
N TYR A 56 4.82 -8.13 3.90
CA TYR A 56 5.61 -8.17 5.14
C TYR A 56 7.02 -8.79 5.02
N LEU A 57 7.53 -8.91 3.78
CA LEU A 57 8.84 -9.48 3.45
C LEU A 57 9.71 -8.45 2.70
N PRO A 58 9.92 -7.23 3.26
CA PRO A 58 10.65 -6.17 2.57
C PRO A 58 12.11 -6.55 2.26
N GLU A 59 12.69 -7.49 3.00
CA GLU A 59 14.05 -8.02 2.76
C GLU A 59 14.17 -8.85 1.46
N GLN A 60 13.03 -9.31 0.91
CA GLN A 60 13.01 -10.04 -0.37
C GLN A 60 12.88 -9.09 -1.58
N PHE A 61 12.75 -7.81 -1.34
CA PHE A 61 12.53 -6.84 -2.42
C PHE A 61 13.74 -6.73 -3.35
N GLU A 62 13.49 -6.89 -4.65
CA GLU A 62 14.47 -6.73 -5.71
C GLU A 62 13.94 -5.74 -6.76
N VAL A 63 14.63 -4.62 -6.93
CA VAL A 63 14.17 -3.45 -7.71
C VAL A 63 13.84 -3.80 -9.17
N HIS A 64 14.71 -4.56 -9.86
CA HIS A 64 14.52 -4.83 -11.29
C HIS A 64 13.32 -5.75 -11.56
N GLY A 65 13.16 -6.79 -10.75
CA GLY A 65 12.00 -7.68 -10.82
C GLY A 65 10.71 -6.95 -10.46
N ALA A 66 10.74 -6.14 -9.38
CA ALA A 66 9.61 -5.33 -8.97
C ALA A 66 9.17 -4.37 -10.09
N ARG A 67 10.09 -3.62 -10.68
CA ARG A 67 9.78 -2.71 -11.80
C ARG A 67 9.14 -3.43 -12.97
N ARG A 68 9.66 -4.60 -13.35
CA ARG A 68 9.08 -5.41 -14.44
C ARG A 68 7.64 -5.81 -14.14
N MET A 69 7.36 -6.31 -12.94
CA MET A 69 6.01 -6.69 -12.51
C MET A 69 5.09 -5.46 -12.40
N MET A 70 5.53 -4.39 -11.77
CA MET A 70 4.76 -3.13 -11.66
C MET A 70 4.41 -2.54 -13.02
N LEU A 71 5.31 -2.61 -14.02
CA LEU A 71 5.01 -2.19 -15.40
C LEU A 71 3.93 -3.06 -16.05
N GLN A 72 3.88 -4.35 -15.70
CA GLN A 72 2.79 -5.23 -16.15
C GLN A 72 1.46 -4.83 -15.50
N PHE A 73 1.42 -4.59 -14.19
CA PHE A 73 0.24 -4.05 -13.50
C PHE A 73 -0.21 -2.73 -14.16
N ARG A 74 0.69 -1.79 -14.35
CA ARG A 74 0.41 -0.52 -15.01
C ARG A 74 -0.20 -0.72 -16.39
N ARG A 75 0.37 -1.61 -17.20
CA ARG A 75 -0.11 -1.89 -18.57
C ARG A 75 -1.58 -2.31 -18.60
N TYR A 76 -1.99 -3.20 -17.68
CA TYR A 76 -3.34 -3.75 -17.70
C TYR A 76 -4.35 -2.91 -16.91
N LEU A 77 -3.91 -2.17 -15.89
CA LEU A 77 -4.81 -1.44 -15.00
C LEU A 77 -4.99 0.04 -15.40
N ALA A 78 -4.00 0.68 -16.03
CA ALA A 78 -4.08 2.10 -16.38
C ALA A 78 -5.30 2.48 -17.26
N PRO A 79 -5.80 1.62 -18.16
CA PRO A 79 -6.99 1.96 -18.94
C PRO A 79 -8.28 2.14 -18.14
N VAL A 80 -8.33 1.62 -16.90
CA VAL A 80 -9.55 1.62 -16.08
C VAL A 80 -9.36 2.29 -14.70
N ALA A 81 -8.14 2.54 -14.29
CA ALA A 81 -7.82 3.08 -12.98
C ALA A 81 -8.08 4.58 -12.92
N ASP A 82 -8.87 5.01 -11.94
CA ASP A 82 -8.97 6.41 -11.51
C ASP A 82 -7.89 6.71 -10.44
N ILE A 83 -7.49 5.69 -9.68
CA ILE A 83 -6.50 5.75 -8.61
C ILE A 83 -5.60 4.52 -8.72
N PHE A 84 -4.28 4.67 -8.58
CA PHE A 84 -3.37 3.58 -8.26
C PHE A 84 -3.05 3.59 -6.77
N VAL A 85 -3.11 2.44 -6.13
CA VAL A 85 -2.75 2.28 -4.71
C VAL A 85 -1.57 1.31 -4.62
N GLY A 86 -0.38 1.83 -4.31
CA GLY A 86 0.73 0.99 -3.88
C GLY A 86 0.45 0.52 -2.46
N GLU A 87 -0.03 -0.71 -2.31
CA GLU A 87 -0.71 -1.17 -1.10
C GLU A 87 0.18 -2.08 -0.26
N THR A 88 0.29 -1.80 1.03
CA THR A 88 1.06 -2.61 2.01
C THR A 88 2.57 -2.64 1.72
N LEU A 89 3.12 -1.57 1.16
CA LEU A 89 4.56 -1.49 0.89
C LEU A 89 5.34 -1.37 2.21
N GLY A 90 6.35 -2.19 2.40
CA GLY A 90 7.03 -2.37 3.69
C GLY A 90 8.36 -1.65 3.81
N SER A 91 8.89 -1.05 2.74
CA SER A 91 10.22 -0.42 2.72
C SER A 91 10.25 0.87 1.90
N VAL A 92 11.27 1.69 2.14
CA VAL A 92 11.56 2.89 1.34
C VAL A 92 11.80 2.52 -0.13
N ALA A 93 12.50 1.42 -0.37
CA ALA A 93 12.80 0.96 -1.72
C ALA A 93 11.53 0.55 -2.49
N GLU A 94 10.59 -0.14 -1.86
CA GLU A 94 9.29 -0.47 -2.47
C GLU A 94 8.49 0.80 -2.80
N ALA A 95 8.40 1.72 -1.83
CA ALA A 95 7.65 2.96 -1.98
C ALA A 95 8.19 3.84 -3.11
N THR A 96 9.49 4.08 -3.15
CA THR A 96 10.12 4.92 -4.17
C THR A 96 10.07 4.27 -5.55
N THR A 97 10.23 2.94 -5.65
CA THR A 97 10.09 2.21 -6.91
C THR A 97 8.66 2.28 -7.45
N TYR A 98 7.66 2.15 -6.58
CA TYR A 98 6.26 2.31 -6.97
C TYR A 98 5.99 3.72 -7.51
N LEU A 99 6.35 4.76 -6.75
CA LEU A 99 6.12 6.14 -7.18
C LEU A 99 6.82 6.47 -8.49
N ASP A 100 8.05 5.98 -8.69
CA ASP A 100 8.80 6.20 -9.94
C ASP A 100 8.13 5.51 -11.14
N VAL A 101 7.72 4.25 -10.99
CA VAL A 101 7.08 3.49 -12.08
C VAL A 101 5.74 4.10 -12.50
N PHE A 102 4.98 4.68 -11.57
CA PHE A 102 3.66 5.23 -11.86
C PHE A 102 3.63 6.76 -12.00
N SER A 103 4.78 7.45 -11.92
CA SER A 103 4.92 8.91 -11.87
C SER A 103 4.19 9.67 -12.98
N ASP A 104 4.15 9.12 -14.19
CA ASP A 104 3.54 9.72 -15.39
C ASP A 104 2.13 9.16 -15.71
N CYS A 105 1.52 8.36 -14.82
CA CYS A 105 0.13 7.95 -14.96
C CYS A 105 -0.81 9.14 -14.77
N ALA A 106 -1.93 9.15 -15.52
CA ALA A 106 -2.95 10.20 -15.37
C ALA A 106 -3.79 10.03 -14.08
N ALA A 107 -3.92 8.79 -13.59
CA ALA A 107 -4.65 8.46 -12.36
C ALA A 107 -3.96 9.04 -11.12
N ASP A 108 -4.72 9.26 -10.05
CA ASP A 108 -4.17 9.64 -8.74
C ASP A 108 -3.27 8.54 -8.21
N LEU A 109 -2.18 8.93 -7.52
CA LEU A 109 -1.23 7.99 -6.93
C LEU A 109 -1.37 8.01 -5.40
N TRP A 110 -1.82 6.91 -4.84
CA TRP A 110 -1.90 6.70 -3.40
C TRP A 110 -0.79 5.74 -2.96
N LEU A 111 0.07 6.23 -2.07
CA LEU A 111 1.11 5.44 -1.45
C LEU A 111 0.60 4.92 -0.11
N SER A 112 0.47 3.60 0.03
CA SER A 112 0.04 2.96 1.27
C SER A 112 1.14 2.04 1.81
N VAL A 113 1.66 2.38 2.99
CA VAL A 113 2.78 1.67 3.61
C VAL A 113 2.34 0.94 4.88
N THR A 114 3.00 -0.17 5.17
CA THR A 114 2.81 -0.93 6.40
C THR A 114 3.93 -0.63 7.40
N LEU A 115 3.53 -0.47 8.66
CA LEU A 115 4.42 -0.13 9.77
C LEU A 115 4.82 -1.37 10.55
N GLU A 116 5.87 -1.27 11.32
CA GLU A 116 6.19 -2.22 12.37
C GLU A 116 5.11 -2.17 13.46
N ASP A 117 4.63 -3.33 13.89
CA ASP A 117 3.49 -3.46 14.81
C ASP A 117 3.86 -3.25 16.28
N ARG A 118 5.16 -3.29 16.59
CA ARG A 118 5.66 -3.12 17.95
C ARG A 118 6.00 -1.67 18.20
N ASP A 119 5.78 -1.23 19.43
CA ASP A 119 6.21 0.10 19.86
C ASP A 119 7.73 0.22 19.63
N PRO A 120 8.18 1.22 18.87
CA PRO A 120 9.59 1.39 18.62
C PRO A 120 10.32 1.77 19.93
N VAL A 121 11.52 1.25 20.10
CA VAL A 121 12.35 1.48 21.30
C VAL A 121 12.63 2.98 21.53
N ASP A 122 12.68 3.76 20.47
CA ASP A 122 12.93 5.21 20.46
C ASP A 122 11.65 6.06 20.31
N GLY A 123 10.47 5.41 20.27
CA GLY A 123 9.18 6.08 20.09
C GLY A 123 8.91 6.62 18.68
N ALA A 124 9.79 6.35 17.70
CA ALA A 124 9.62 6.83 16.33
C ALA A 124 8.99 5.74 15.44
N PRO A 125 7.90 6.00 14.71
CA PRO A 125 7.30 5.04 13.79
C PRO A 125 8.31 4.55 12.73
N ARG A 126 8.25 3.25 12.45
CA ARG A 126 9.11 2.58 11.47
C ARG A 126 8.26 1.84 10.45
N LEU A 127 8.77 1.73 9.23
CA LEU A 127 8.23 0.81 8.23
C LEU A 127 8.44 -0.64 8.67
N ARG A 128 7.78 -1.57 8.02
CA ARG A 128 7.93 -3.01 8.28
C ARG A 128 9.38 -3.49 8.10
N SER A 129 10.18 -2.83 7.26
CA SER A 129 11.62 -3.05 7.09
C SER A 129 12.48 -2.64 8.28
N GLY A 130 11.91 -1.89 9.24
CA GLY A 130 12.65 -1.24 10.33
C GLY A 130 13.21 0.14 9.97
N GLU A 131 13.09 0.59 8.72
CA GLU A 131 13.50 1.94 8.31
C GLU A 131 12.62 2.99 9.00
N PRO A 132 13.20 4.10 9.50
CA PRO A 132 12.42 5.17 10.12
C PRO A 132 11.40 5.78 9.14
N LEU A 133 10.21 6.15 9.62
CA LEU A 133 9.21 6.85 8.80
C LEU A 133 9.77 8.18 8.23
N SER A 134 10.62 8.87 8.98
CA SER A 134 11.30 10.09 8.51
C SER A 134 12.19 9.85 7.28
N GLU A 135 12.80 8.69 7.15
CA GLU A 135 13.59 8.31 5.97
C GLU A 135 12.70 8.14 4.73
N LEU A 136 11.52 7.51 4.90
CA LEU A 136 10.52 7.45 3.83
C LEU A 136 10.13 8.86 3.39
N LEU A 137 9.74 9.74 4.33
CA LEU A 137 9.27 11.09 4.02
C LEU A 137 10.33 11.92 3.27
N LEU A 138 11.60 11.81 3.67
CA LEU A 138 12.73 12.42 2.95
C LEU A 138 12.91 11.82 1.55
N SER A 139 12.77 10.52 1.40
CA SER A 139 13.03 9.82 0.13
C SER A 139 11.94 10.08 -0.92
N ILE A 140 10.70 10.36 -0.49
CA ILE A 140 9.59 10.70 -1.39
C ILE A 140 9.42 12.21 -1.60
N GLU A 141 10.27 13.04 -0.98
CA GLU A 141 10.26 14.48 -1.16
C GLU A 141 10.44 14.86 -2.64
N GLY A 142 9.49 15.63 -3.17
CA GLY A 142 9.49 16.02 -4.57
C GLY A 142 8.98 14.95 -5.55
N MET A 143 8.67 13.73 -5.11
CA MET A 143 7.96 12.75 -5.93
C MET A 143 6.46 13.07 -5.97
N ARG A 144 5.79 12.67 -7.06
CA ARG A 144 4.35 12.83 -7.19
C ARG A 144 3.62 11.73 -6.41
N PHE A 145 2.74 12.13 -5.51
CA PHE A 145 1.70 11.29 -4.91
C PHE A 145 0.56 12.17 -4.39
N ASP A 146 -0.66 11.65 -4.37
CA ASP A 146 -1.88 12.38 -4.02
C ASP A 146 -2.39 11.99 -2.62
N ALA A 147 -1.98 10.83 -2.11
CA ALA A 147 -2.26 10.41 -0.74
C ALA A 147 -1.12 9.57 -0.16
N LEU A 148 -0.87 9.73 1.15
CA LEU A 148 -0.06 8.84 1.97
C LEU A 148 -0.95 8.12 2.97
N LEU A 149 -0.94 6.79 2.93
CA LEU A 149 -1.79 5.95 3.75
C LEU A 149 -0.94 5.00 4.60
N PHE A 150 -1.46 4.64 5.75
CA PHE A 150 -0.88 3.61 6.61
C PHE A 150 -1.84 2.45 6.73
N ASN A 151 -1.41 1.23 6.41
CA ASN A 151 -2.32 0.09 6.39
C ASN A 151 -1.73 -1.20 6.94
N CYS A 152 -2.62 -2.15 7.21
CA CYS A 152 -2.27 -3.52 7.57
C CYS A 152 -1.30 -3.65 8.76
N SER A 153 -1.23 -2.65 9.62
CA SER A 153 -0.50 -2.66 10.89
C SER A 153 -1.48 -2.49 12.05
N GLN A 154 -1.01 -2.66 13.27
CA GLN A 154 -1.85 -2.53 14.46
C GLN A 154 -2.41 -1.10 14.59
N PRO A 155 -3.64 -0.91 15.10
CA PRO A 155 -4.23 0.42 15.28
C PRO A 155 -3.38 1.35 16.15
N GLU A 156 -2.68 0.79 17.12
CA GLU A 156 -1.90 1.53 18.11
C GLU A 156 -0.73 2.32 17.52
N VAL A 157 -0.15 1.86 16.39
CA VAL A 157 0.99 2.53 15.73
C VAL A 157 0.55 3.56 14.69
N MET A 158 -0.74 3.66 14.38
CA MET A 158 -1.24 4.50 13.27
C MET A 158 -1.23 5.99 13.62
N ASN A 159 -1.67 6.36 14.83
CA ASN A 159 -1.85 7.77 15.20
C ASN A 159 -0.55 8.57 15.09
N ASP A 160 0.54 8.06 15.62
CA ASP A 160 1.82 8.76 15.60
C ASP A 160 2.37 8.91 14.18
N ALA A 161 2.22 7.86 13.34
CA ALA A 161 2.62 7.93 11.95
C ALA A 161 1.81 8.99 11.17
N VAL A 162 0.50 9.04 11.37
CA VAL A 162 -0.39 10.06 10.76
C VAL A 162 -0.01 11.47 11.22
N CYS A 163 0.20 11.67 12.53
CA CYS A 163 0.53 12.98 13.09
C CYS A 163 1.87 13.51 12.60
N ILE A 164 2.91 12.66 12.60
CA ILE A 164 4.24 13.02 12.13
C ILE A 164 4.21 13.33 10.63
N SER A 165 3.60 12.45 9.82
CA SER A 165 3.53 12.68 8.38
C SER A 165 2.75 13.95 8.03
N ARG A 166 1.70 14.25 8.79
CA ARG A 166 0.93 15.48 8.59
C ARG A 166 1.81 16.72 8.82
N ALA A 167 2.56 16.75 9.91
CA ALA A 167 3.43 17.87 10.24
C ALA A 167 4.53 18.09 9.18
N GLU A 168 5.20 17.01 8.77
CA GLU A 168 6.27 17.06 7.77
C GLU A 168 5.74 17.48 6.38
N LEU A 169 4.64 16.89 5.93
CA LEU A 169 4.04 17.22 4.64
C LEU A 169 3.44 18.64 4.62
N GLU A 170 2.91 19.14 5.73
CA GLU A 170 2.48 20.53 5.86
C GLU A 170 3.66 21.51 5.75
N ALA A 171 4.77 21.21 6.41
CA ALA A 171 5.99 22.00 6.33
C ALA A 171 6.54 22.03 4.89
N PHE A 172 6.62 20.86 4.23
CA PHE A 172 7.08 20.73 2.86
C PHE A 172 6.19 21.52 1.87
N THR A 173 4.87 21.35 1.95
CA THR A 173 3.93 22.02 1.03
C THR A 173 3.92 23.54 1.23
N ALA A 174 4.03 24.00 2.46
CA ALA A 174 4.15 25.44 2.76
C ALA A 174 5.43 26.05 2.16
N GLN A 175 6.52 25.30 2.15
CA GLN A 175 7.80 25.73 1.62
C GLN A 175 7.85 25.75 0.08
N HIS A 176 7.16 24.81 -0.58
CA HIS A 176 7.26 24.61 -2.03
C HIS A 176 5.99 25.00 -2.81
N GLY A 177 4.92 25.43 -2.13
CA GLY A 177 3.66 25.84 -2.77
C GLY A 177 2.92 24.70 -3.47
N ALA A 178 3.21 23.44 -3.11
CA ALA A 178 2.57 22.25 -3.67
C ALA A 178 1.19 21.99 -3.03
N ALA A 179 0.34 21.20 -3.70
CA ALA A 179 -0.88 20.71 -3.07
C ALA A 179 -0.52 19.68 -1.97
N ARG A 180 -1.23 19.77 -0.84
CA ARG A 180 -1.01 18.83 0.26
C ARG A 180 -1.63 17.48 -0.05
N PRO A 181 -0.87 16.37 0.01
CA PRO A 181 -1.43 15.04 -0.13
C PRO A 181 -2.45 14.74 0.99
N MET A 182 -3.43 13.89 0.69
CA MET A 182 -4.31 13.33 1.72
C MET A 182 -3.52 12.38 2.62
N ILE A 183 -3.92 12.27 3.88
CA ILE A 183 -3.35 11.30 4.82
C ILE A 183 -4.47 10.49 5.41
N GLY A 184 -4.29 9.18 5.46
CA GLY A 184 -5.29 8.26 6.01
C GLY A 184 -4.68 6.99 6.58
N ALA A 185 -5.52 6.20 7.27
CA ALA A 185 -5.12 4.91 7.81
C ALA A 185 -6.26 3.90 7.70
N TYR A 186 -5.88 2.63 7.49
CA TYR A 186 -6.78 1.47 7.57
C TYR A 186 -6.04 0.30 8.21
N ALA A 187 -6.05 0.32 9.54
CA ALA A 187 -5.38 -0.65 10.39
C ALA A 187 -6.04 -2.03 10.32
N ASN A 188 -5.30 -3.06 10.67
CA ASN A 188 -5.87 -4.39 10.83
C ASN A 188 -6.35 -4.63 12.27
N ALA A 189 -7.22 -5.63 12.44
CA ALA A 189 -7.71 -6.05 13.76
C ALA A 189 -7.22 -7.47 14.11
N PHE A 190 -6.13 -7.93 13.51
CA PHE A 190 -5.51 -9.20 13.86
C PHE A 190 -4.63 -9.04 15.11
N PRO A 191 -4.37 -10.12 15.87
CA PRO A 191 -3.35 -10.11 16.92
C PRO A 191 -1.97 -9.76 16.35
N LEU A 192 -1.08 -9.30 17.23
CA LEU A 192 0.35 -9.19 16.87
C LEU A 192 0.82 -10.50 16.27
N MET A 193 1.49 -10.40 15.13
CA MET A 193 2.03 -11.54 14.44
C MET A 193 3.39 -11.93 15.02
N ASP A 194 3.64 -13.23 15.16
CA ASP A 194 4.96 -13.73 15.53
C ASP A 194 5.96 -13.50 14.40
N GLU A 195 7.26 -13.48 14.71
CA GLU A 195 8.35 -13.24 13.75
C GLU A 195 8.41 -14.28 12.61
N GLU A 196 7.77 -15.45 12.82
CA GLU A 196 7.70 -16.54 11.82
C GLU A 196 6.44 -16.46 10.93
N TYR A 197 5.66 -15.37 11.04
CA TYR A 197 4.42 -15.25 10.27
C TYR A 197 4.69 -14.96 8.80
N GLU A 198 4.34 -15.90 7.95
CA GLU A 198 4.18 -15.68 6.53
C GLU A 198 2.71 -15.35 6.20
N ALA A 199 2.46 -14.30 5.43
CA ALA A 199 1.13 -13.95 4.93
C ALA A 199 0.63 -15.01 3.93
N SER A 200 0.43 -16.23 4.42
CA SER A 200 -0.04 -17.36 3.62
C SER A 200 -1.55 -17.54 3.74
N ASN A 201 -2.17 -18.08 2.69
CA ASN A 201 -3.59 -18.43 2.68
C ASN A 201 -3.94 -19.66 3.55
N ALA A 202 -2.98 -20.18 4.32
CA ALA A 202 -3.11 -21.45 5.01
C ALA A 202 -3.75 -21.36 6.40
N SER A 203 -3.85 -20.16 6.99
CA SER A 203 -4.42 -19.99 8.33
C SER A 203 -5.36 -18.80 8.40
N VAL A 204 -6.46 -18.94 9.16
CA VAL A 204 -7.37 -17.84 9.50
C VAL A 204 -7.15 -17.48 10.95
N HIS A 205 -6.68 -16.26 11.19
CA HIS A 205 -6.51 -15.73 12.55
C HIS A 205 -7.83 -15.18 13.09
N GLN A 206 -8.06 -15.35 14.39
CA GLN A 206 -9.19 -14.71 15.05
C GLN A 206 -8.90 -13.22 15.21
N LEU A 207 -9.92 -12.40 14.98
CA LEU A 207 -9.82 -10.96 15.21
C LEU A 207 -9.67 -10.64 16.71
N ARG A 208 -8.99 -9.58 17.02
CA ARG A 208 -8.90 -9.00 18.36
C ARG A 208 -10.28 -8.54 18.81
N LYS A 209 -10.70 -8.97 20.00
CA LYS A 209 -12.03 -8.64 20.56
C LYS A 209 -12.11 -7.25 21.18
N ASP A 210 -10.97 -6.66 21.51
CA ASP A 210 -10.84 -5.31 22.06
C ASP A 210 -10.93 -4.22 20.99
N ILE A 211 -10.76 -4.57 19.71
CA ILE A 211 -10.92 -3.64 18.58
C ILE A 211 -12.40 -3.57 18.19
N THR A 212 -13.17 -2.82 18.95
CA THR A 212 -14.53 -2.42 18.56
C THR A 212 -14.50 -1.27 17.56
N PRO A 213 -15.60 -0.97 16.83
CA PRO A 213 -15.64 0.20 15.95
C PRO A 213 -15.26 1.51 16.66
N GLU A 214 -15.70 1.68 17.90
CA GLU A 214 -15.39 2.86 18.72
C GLU A 214 -13.94 2.88 19.19
N ALA A 215 -13.34 1.72 19.48
CA ALA A 215 -11.92 1.60 19.81
C ALA A 215 -11.07 1.92 18.58
N TYR A 216 -11.42 1.35 17.43
CA TYR A 216 -10.75 1.61 16.16
C TYR A 216 -10.71 3.10 15.81
N LEU A 217 -11.86 3.79 15.88
CA LEU A 217 -11.97 5.23 15.59
C LEU A 217 -11.16 6.13 16.55
N ARG A 218 -10.74 5.61 17.70
CA ARG A 218 -9.87 6.35 18.63
C ARG A 218 -8.39 6.15 18.35
N SER A 219 -8.04 5.11 17.61
CA SER A 219 -6.65 4.70 17.37
C SER A 219 -6.12 5.15 15.98
N VAL A 220 -7.00 5.61 15.10
CA VAL A 220 -6.64 6.03 13.72
C VAL A 220 -7.00 7.50 13.42
#